data_49d2fbdef27a6040a8545e22d82bbe7f
#
_entry.id   49d2fbdef27a6040a8545e22d82bbe7f
#
_cell.length_a   1.000
_cell.length_b   1.000
_cell.length_c   1.000
_cell.angle_alpha   90.00
_cell.angle_beta   90.00
_cell.angle_gamma   90.00
#
_symmetry.space_group_name_H-M   'P 1'
#
loop_
_entity.id
_entity.type
_entity.pdbx_description
1 polymer ?
#
loop_
_entity_poly.entity_id
_entity_poly.type
_entity_poly.pdbx_seq_one_letter_code
_entity_poly.pdbx_strand_id
1 'polypeptide(L)'
;MSQAASQRRVGTNLTTGPIMKSLLLFAFPIVLTNLVQQLYSMVDLIVIGQYVGSVGTVGVNTGGEMADLVSPVAMGFATAGQIFIAQLVGAGDDRRIKRTVGTLLSFTTLLAVLLAAAAILFCRPILQLLNCPQEALFEAESYMIITALGYPFIFGYNAICGVLRGMGESKRPLIFILIAAAINIVLDIVLVAVFRLDAAGTAIATALSQMGSCVAAFIFLWKRREHFDFELKPSYFRMDKEILAVLIRLGIPQVVRSMFVRIGMLWVNANANSFGLVVSATNSVGNKLQKFLEVFVQGIDTASASMVGQNLGAKKIDRAGKTTLCTYIAATCCAAVSSALCLLIPHEIFRLFTTDEAVIELGATFLRIFILHFFASALTGSFQAMVTGCGFVELGFILGLLDGILCKICFSMLFMN
;
A
#
# COMPACT_ATOMS: atom_id res chain seq x y z
N MET A 1 33.46 11.33 9.88
CA MET A 1 32.24 11.26 10.72
C MET A 1 32.55 10.39 11.92
N SER A 2 32.49 10.94 13.14
CA SER A 2 32.93 10.24 14.35
C SER A 2 31.99 9.06 14.69
N GLN A 3 32.54 8.01 15.33
CA GLN A 3 31.78 6.85 15.84
C GLN A 3 30.56 7.22 16.71
N ALA A 4 30.60 8.39 17.36
CA ALA A 4 29.49 8.94 18.15
C ALA A 4 28.26 9.32 17.33
N ALA A 5 28.39 9.72 16.05
CA ALA A 5 27.26 10.01 15.16
C ALA A 5 26.58 8.73 14.63
N SER A 6 27.31 7.61 14.58
CA SER A 6 26.77 6.29 14.17
C SER A 6 25.85 5.68 15.24
N GLN A 7 26.08 5.96 16.52
CA GLN A 7 25.26 5.42 17.63
C GLN A 7 23.90 6.10 17.81
N ARG A 8 23.66 7.26 17.18
CA ARG A 8 22.39 8.02 17.29
C ARG A 8 21.32 7.67 16.25
N ARG A 9 21.61 6.81 15.25
CA ARG A 9 20.65 6.49 14.20
C ARG A 9 19.69 5.38 14.62
N VAL A 10 18.38 5.60 14.46
CA VAL A 10 17.32 4.63 14.81
C VAL A 10 17.24 3.47 13.84
N GLY A 11 17.66 3.62 12.60
CA GLY A 11 17.56 2.63 11.53
C GLY A 11 18.89 2.04 11.07
N THR A 12 18.80 1.02 10.24
CA THR A 12 19.95 0.37 9.60
C THR A 12 20.60 1.33 8.59
N ASN A 13 21.92 1.45 8.63
CA ASN A 13 22.66 2.19 7.60
C ASN A 13 22.68 1.39 6.30
N LEU A 14 21.90 1.81 5.32
CA LEU A 14 21.77 1.15 4.02
C LEU A 14 22.86 1.56 3.02
N THR A 15 23.76 2.46 3.41
CA THR A 15 24.85 2.95 2.54
C THR A 15 26.14 2.18 2.67
N THR A 16 26.20 1.16 3.53
CA THR A 16 27.39 0.33 3.82
C THR A 16 27.05 -1.16 3.81
N GLY A 17 28.08 -2.02 3.82
CA GLY A 17 27.93 -3.48 3.87
C GLY A 17 27.50 -4.13 2.54
N PRO A 18 27.27 -5.46 2.53
CA PRO A 18 26.84 -6.21 1.34
C PRO A 18 25.43 -5.82 0.91
N ILE A 19 25.26 -5.40 -0.34
CA ILE A 19 24.00 -4.82 -0.87
C ILE A 19 22.85 -5.82 -0.76
N MET A 20 22.99 -7.02 -1.33
CA MET A 20 21.96 -8.05 -1.35
C MET A 20 21.50 -8.42 0.06
N LYS A 21 22.43 -8.65 0.98
CA LYS A 21 22.10 -8.98 2.38
C LYS A 21 21.34 -7.85 3.06
N SER A 22 21.81 -6.61 2.89
CA SER A 22 21.15 -5.43 3.48
C SER A 22 19.74 -5.23 2.91
N LEU A 23 19.57 -5.42 1.58
CA LEU A 23 18.29 -5.33 0.90
C LEU A 23 17.30 -6.38 1.45
N LEU A 24 17.69 -7.65 1.49
CA LEU A 24 16.80 -8.73 1.95
C LEU A 24 16.45 -8.60 3.43
N LEU A 25 17.40 -8.27 4.30
CA LEU A 25 17.13 -8.06 5.73
C LEU A 25 16.21 -6.87 5.98
N PHE A 26 16.28 -5.83 5.14
CA PHE A 26 15.41 -4.66 5.25
C PHE A 26 14.04 -4.91 4.60
N ALA A 27 13.99 -5.65 3.49
CA ALA A 27 12.76 -6.01 2.78
C ALA A 27 11.89 -7.01 3.56
N PHE A 28 12.50 -7.98 4.26
CA PHE A 28 11.77 -9.06 4.92
C PHE A 28 10.66 -8.57 5.88
N PRO A 29 10.89 -7.62 6.80
CA PRO A 29 9.81 -7.11 7.64
C PRO A 29 8.75 -6.33 6.84
N ILE A 30 9.11 -5.70 5.71
CA ILE A 30 8.15 -4.99 4.84
C ILE A 30 7.24 -5.99 4.13
N VAL A 31 7.81 -7.08 3.59
CA VAL A 31 7.04 -8.19 3.01
C VAL A 31 6.07 -8.76 4.04
N LEU A 32 6.53 -9.04 5.26
CA LEU A 32 5.65 -9.52 6.33
C LEU A 32 4.55 -8.51 6.68
N THR A 33 4.86 -7.21 6.69
CA THR A 33 3.86 -6.15 6.91
C THR A 33 2.74 -6.23 5.87
N ASN A 34 3.10 -6.32 4.59
CA ASN A 34 2.14 -6.40 3.49
C ASN A 34 1.36 -7.74 3.53
N LEU A 35 2.03 -8.83 3.91
CA LEU A 35 1.38 -10.14 4.04
C LEU A 35 0.33 -10.13 5.17
N VAL A 36 0.67 -9.58 6.33
CA VAL A 36 -0.26 -9.42 7.46
C VAL A 36 -1.46 -8.56 7.06
N GLN A 37 -1.22 -7.46 6.31
CA GLN A 37 -2.31 -6.65 5.76
C GLN A 37 -3.25 -7.45 4.86
N GLN A 38 -2.69 -8.26 3.97
CA GLN A 38 -3.49 -9.09 3.07
C GLN A 38 -4.30 -10.14 3.83
N LEU A 39 -3.69 -10.76 4.86
CA LEU A 39 -4.35 -11.78 5.67
C LEU A 39 -5.51 -11.21 6.49
N TYR A 40 -5.31 -10.09 7.20
CA TYR A 40 -6.41 -9.53 7.98
C TYR A 40 -7.56 -9.03 7.08
N SER A 41 -7.27 -8.48 5.89
CA SER A 41 -8.31 -8.12 4.93
C SER A 41 -9.11 -9.32 4.42
N MET A 42 -8.49 -10.50 4.35
CA MET A 42 -9.22 -11.75 4.03
C MET A 42 -10.11 -12.18 5.19
N VAL A 43 -9.65 -12.07 6.44
CA VAL A 43 -10.46 -12.38 7.63
C VAL A 43 -11.67 -11.46 7.70
N ASP A 44 -11.48 -10.16 7.48
CA ASP A 44 -12.54 -9.15 7.42
C ASP A 44 -13.62 -9.53 6.39
N LEU A 45 -13.21 -9.91 5.16
CA LEU A 45 -14.14 -10.39 4.13
C LEU A 45 -14.90 -11.67 4.54
N ILE A 46 -14.26 -12.58 5.26
CA ILE A 46 -14.90 -13.81 5.75
C ILE A 46 -15.96 -13.47 6.80
N VAL A 47 -15.64 -12.60 7.76
CA VAL A 47 -16.57 -12.15 8.80
C VAL A 47 -17.78 -11.45 8.17
N ILE A 48 -17.54 -10.52 7.23
CA ILE A 48 -18.62 -9.85 6.47
C ILE A 48 -19.51 -10.88 5.78
N GLY A 49 -18.92 -11.80 5.02
CA GLY A 49 -19.67 -12.79 4.23
C GLY A 49 -20.51 -13.75 5.10
N GLN A 50 -20.04 -14.08 6.31
CA GLN A 50 -20.75 -15.02 7.19
C GLN A 50 -21.81 -14.37 8.07
N TYR A 51 -21.62 -13.12 8.52
CA TYR A 51 -22.45 -12.50 9.55
C TYR A 51 -23.27 -11.30 9.10
N VAL A 52 -22.84 -10.57 8.06
CA VAL A 52 -23.46 -9.29 7.68
C VAL A 52 -24.61 -9.45 6.65
N GLY A 53 -24.70 -10.62 6.01
CA GLY A 53 -25.73 -10.88 4.99
C GLY A 53 -25.51 -10.11 3.69
N SER A 54 -26.41 -10.29 2.71
CA SER A 54 -26.24 -9.74 1.36
C SER A 54 -26.35 -8.23 1.29
N VAL A 55 -27.32 -7.63 2.00
CA VAL A 55 -27.55 -6.17 2.01
C VAL A 55 -26.37 -5.45 2.63
N GLY A 56 -25.93 -5.92 3.82
CA GLY A 56 -24.77 -5.34 4.49
C GLY A 56 -23.48 -5.55 3.72
N THR A 57 -23.28 -6.69 3.05
CA THR A 57 -22.11 -6.92 2.19
C THR A 57 -22.06 -5.93 1.01
N VAL A 58 -23.21 -5.64 0.38
CA VAL A 58 -23.31 -4.59 -0.65
C VAL A 58 -23.00 -3.22 -0.06
N GLY A 59 -23.51 -2.93 1.15
CA GLY A 59 -23.24 -1.70 1.87
C GLY A 59 -21.75 -1.49 2.14
N VAL A 60 -21.08 -2.51 2.69
CA VAL A 60 -19.61 -2.49 2.94
C VAL A 60 -18.81 -2.31 1.65
N ASN A 61 -19.16 -3.03 0.59
CA ASN A 61 -18.46 -2.93 -0.69
C ASN A 61 -18.61 -1.53 -1.30
N THR A 62 -19.84 -1.04 -1.40
CA THR A 62 -20.12 0.28 -2.02
C THR A 62 -19.58 1.43 -1.15
N GLY A 63 -19.80 1.37 0.18
CA GLY A 63 -19.27 2.36 1.12
C GLY A 63 -17.72 2.34 1.20
N GLY A 64 -17.11 1.18 0.96
CA GLY A 64 -15.66 0.98 0.96
C GLY A 64 -14.95 1.53 -0.27
N GLU A 65 -15.63 1.70 -1.41
CA GLU A 65 -15.02 2.23 -2.64
C GLU A 65 -14.35 3.60 -2.43
N MET A 66 -14.93 4.45 -1.58
CA MET A 66 -14.33 5.75 -1.26
C MET A 66 -13.03 5.60 -0.46
N ALA A 67 -12.98 4.69 0.50
CA ALA A 67 -11.75 4.37 1.25
C ALA A 67 -10.65 3.85 0.33
N ASP A 68 -11.03 3.06 -0.65
CA ASP A 68 -10.14 2.52 -1.68
C ASP A 68 -9.58 3.59 -2.63
N LEU A 69 -10.29 4.70 -2.83
CA LEU A 69 -9.78 5.87 -3.56
C LEU A 69 -8.86 6.75 -2.69
N VAL A 70 -9.13 6.82 -1.39
CA VAL A 70 -8.38 7.66 -0.44
C VAL A 70 -7.07 6.99 0.00
N SER A 71 -7.03 5.66 0.12
CA SER A 71 -5.84 4.92 0.56
C SER A 71 -4.59 5.15 -0.32
N PRO A 72 -4.66 5.16 -1.66
CA PRO A 72 -3.54 5.53 -2.53
C PRO A 72 -3.01 6.93 -2.29
N VAL A 73 -3.86 7.87 -1.87
CA VAL A 73 -3.42 9.23 -1.52
C VAL A 73 -2.53 9.21 -0.27
N ALA A 74 -2.97 8.51 0.78
CA ALA A 74 -2.17 8.33 1.99
C ALA A 74 -0.82 7.66 1.70
N MET A 75 -0.83 6.57 0.92
CA MET A 75 0.38 5.84 0.52
C MET A 75 1.31 6.67 -0.35
N GLY A 76 0.78 7.45 -1.30
CA GLY A 76 1.56 8.30 -2.19
C GLY A 76 2.37 9.35 -1.44
N PHE A 77 1.75 10.06 -0.49
CA PHE A 77 2.45 11.04 0.34
C PHE A 77 3.36 10.39 1.39
N ALA A 78 3.01 9.23 1.93
CA ALA A 78 3.91 8.45 2.78
C ALA A 78 5.18 8.02 2.03
N THR A 79 5.04 7.59 0.77
CA THR A 79 6.17 7.25 -0.10
C THR A 79 7.01 8.49 -0.44
N ALA A 80 6.39 9.64 -0.71
CA ALA A 80 7.11 10.91 -0.90
C ALA A 80 7.97 11.26 0.33
N GLY A 81 7.40 11.15 1.53
CA GLY A 81 8.12 11.33 2.79
C GLY A 81 9.25 10.32 2.96
N GLN A 82 9.00 9.03 2.66
CA GLN A 82 10.01 7.96 2.72
C GLN A 82 11.21 8.28 1.83
N ILE A 83 10.99 8.68 0.59
CA ILE A 83 12.04 8.97 -0.38
C ILE A 83 12.86 10.17 0.07
N PHE A 84 12.18 11.27 0.38
CA PHE A 84 12.87 12.50 0.75
C PHE A 84 13.67 12.32 2.04
N ILE A 85 13.12 11.66 3.05
CA ILE A 85 13.84 11.33 4.29
C ILE A 85 15.02 10.39 4.01
N ALA A 86 14.86 9.37 3.14
CA ALA A 86 15.96 8.49 2.78
C ALA A 86 17.14 9.27 2.17
N GLN A 87 16.88 10.21 1.27
CA GLN A 87 17.89 11.08 0.68
C GLN A 87 18.57 11.97 1.74
N LEU A 88 17.81 12.57 2.65
CA LEU A 88 18.33 13.38 3.73
C LEU A 88 19.17 12.56 4.72
N VAL A 89 18.75 11.36 5.06
CA VAL A 89 19.54 10.41 5.89
C VAL A 89 20.88 10.08 5.21
N GLY A 90 20.86 9.84 3.91
CA GLY A 90 22.07 9.63 3.13
C GLY A 90 23.00 10.84 3.14
N ALA A 91 22.44 12.04 3.00
CA ALA A 91 23.16 13.31 3.04
C ALA A 91 23.66 13.69 4.46
N GLY A 92 23.10 13.09 5.51
CA GLY A 92 23.43 13.44 6.91
C GLY A 92 22.84 14.78 7.37
N ASP A 93 21.71 15.20 6.77
CA ASP A 93 21.03 16.47 7.10
C ASP A 93 19.92 16.25 8.14
N ASP A 94 20.32 16.07 9.39
CA ASP A 94 19.40 15.81 10.51
C ASP A 94 18.41 16.98 10.73
N ARG A 95 18.83 18.23 10.45
CA ARG A 95 17.97 19.40 10.61
C ARG A 95 16.79 19.39 9.62
N ARG A 96 17.05 19.01 8.36
CA ARG A 96 15.99 18.89 7.37
C ARG A 96 15.10 17.68 7.62
N ILE A 97 15.63 16.57 8.13
CA ILE A 97 14.84 15.40 8.53
C ILE A 97 13.76 15.83 9.54
N LYS A 98 14.16 16.54 10.62
CA LYS A 98 13.24 17.06 11.64
C LYS A 98 12.09 17.86 11.03
N ARG A 99 12.40 18.85 10.19
CA ARG A 99 11.39 19.67 9.51
C ARG A 99 10.51 18.87 8.57
N THR A 100 11.08 17.87 7.89
CA THR A 100 10.34 16.99 6.97
C THR A 100 9.32 16.16 7.71
N VAL A 101 9.68 15.56 8.85
CA VAL A 101 8.75 14.78 9.68
C VAL A 101 7.57 15.65 10.14
N GLY A 102 7.85 16.83 10.70
CA GLY A 102 6.82 17.76 11.15
C GLY A 102 5.88 18.20 10.00
N THR A 103 6.46 18.62 8.87
CA THR A 103 5.68 19.05 7.69
C THR A 103 4.84 17.92 7.10
N LEU A 104 5.42 16.71 6.99
CA LEU A 104 4.71 15.53 6.47
C LEU A 104 3.51 15.18 7.34
N LEU A 105 3.70 15.07 8.66
CA LEU A 105 2.61 14.75 9.59
C LEU A 105 1.50 15.79 9.57
N SER A 106 1.86 17.08 9.62
CA SER A 106 0.88 18.17 9.59
C SER A 106 0.10 18.21 8.27
N PHE A 107 0.81 18.09 7.15
CA PHE A 107 0.20 18.10 5.82
C PHE A 107 -0.72 16.90 5.62
N THR A 108 -0.26 15.69 5.95
CA THR A 108 -1.07 14.47 5.77
C THR A 108 -2.27 14.45 6.70
N THR A 109 -2.16 14.97 7.93
CA THR A 109 -3.30 15.10 8.85
C THR A 109 -4.32 16.11 8.31
N LEU A 110 -3.88 17.28 7.85
CA LEU A 110 -4.77 18.28 7.24
C LEU A 110 -5.50 17.71 6.03
N LEU A 111 -4.75 17.05 5.14
CA LEU A 111 -5.32 16.41 3.94
C LEU A 111 -6.34 15.32 4.31
N ALA A 112 -6.03 14.51 5.31
CA ALA A 112 -6.95 13.48 5.80
C ALA A 112 -8.25 14.06 6.36
N VAL A 113 -8.16 15.15 7.14
CA VAL A 113 -9.35 15.84 7.67
C VAL A 113 -10.19 16.44 6.54
N LEU A 114 -9.57 17.06 5.54
CA LEU A 114 -10.26 17.60 4.38
C LEU A 114 -10.97 16.50 3.56
N LEU A 115 -10.30 15.37 3.33
CA LEU A 115 -10.88 14.22 2.63
C LEU A 115 -11.98 13.56 3.44
N ALA A 116 -11.84 13.46 4.76
CA ALA A 116 -12.89 12.96 5.65
C ALA A 116 -14.13 13.88 5.62
N ALA A 117 -13.93 15.19 5.75
CA ALA A 117 -15.01 16.15 5.64
C ALA A 117 -15.72 16.07 4.28
N ALA A 118 -14.97 15.99 3.19
CA ALA A 118 -15.53 15.82 1.86
C ALA A 118 -16.32 14.50 1.73
N ALA A 119 -15.78 13.38 2.21
CA ALA A 119 -16.46 12.08 2.18
C ALA A 119 -17.77 12.10 2.98
N ILE A 120 -17.78 12.75 4.14
CA ILE A 120 -18.99 12.87 4.98
C ILE A 120 -20.01 13.81 4.34
N LEU A 121 -19.60 15.01 3.88
CA LEU A 121 -20.50 16.01 3.29
C LEU A 121 -21.13 15.54 1.98
N PHE A 122 -20.37 14.82 1.17
CA PHE A 122 -20.80 14.32 -0.14
C PHE A 122 -21.16 12.83 -0.12
N CYS A 123 -21.40 12.23 1.05
CA CYS A 123 -21.67 10.80 1.20
C CYS A 123 -22.78 10.31 0.28
N ARG A 124 -23.97 10.89 0.39
CA ARG A 124 -25.15 10.51 -0.42
C ARG A 124 -24.95 10.73 -1.93
N PRO A 125 -24.49 11.91 -2.40
CA PRO A 125 -24.18 12.11 -3.80
C PRO A 125 -23.18 11.08 -4.37
N ILE A 126 -22.14 10.72 -3.60
CA ILE A 126 -21.16 9.73 -4.01
C ILE A 126 -21.80 8.34 -4.12
N LEU A 127 -22.57 7.92 -3.13
CA LEU A 127 -23.25 6.62 -3.14
C LEU A 127 -24.27 6.51 -4.28
N GLN A 128 -24.97 7.60 -4.60
CA GLN A 128 -25.87 7.68 -5.76
C GLN A 128 -25.11 7.56 -7.08
N LEU A 129 -23.95 8.24 -7.20
CA LEU A 129 -23.08 8.11 -8.38
C LEU A 129 -22.55 6.68 -8.57
N LEU A 130 -22.33 5.97 -7.46
CA LEU A 130 -21.92 4.56 -7.47
C LEU A 130 -23.09 3.59 -7.69
N ASN A 131 -24.30 4.08 -7.94
CA ASN A 131 -25.53 3.30 -8.12
C ASN A 131 -25.80 2.33 -6.95
N CYS A 132 -25.58 2.81 -5.71
CA CYS A 132 -25.87 2.03 -4.50
C CYS A 132 -27.36 1.67 -4.45
N PRO A 133 -27.73 0.37 -4.29
CA PRO A 133 -29.14 -0.03 -4.12
C PRO A 133 -29.77 0.65 -2.90
N GLN A 134 -31.04 1.02 -3.03
CA GLN A 134 -31.77 1.72 -1.95
C GLN A 134 -31.80 0.93 -0.63
N GLU A 135 -31.89 -0.39 -0.74
CA GLU A 135 -31.93 -1.31 0.41
C GLU A 135 -30.59 -1.32 1.18
N ALA A 136 -29.47 -1.06 0.50
CA ALA A 136 -28.13 -1.06 1.08
C ALA A 136 -27.62 0.36 1.42
N LEU A 137 -28.41 1.40 1.12
CA LEU A 137 -27.94 2.78 1.23
C LEU A 137 -27.59 3.16 2.68
N PHE A 138 -28.39 2.75 3.66
CA PHE A 138 -28.14 3.03 5.07
C PHE A 138 -26.84 2.38 5.56
N GLU A 139 -26.60 1.12 5.18
CA GLU A 139 -25.39 0.40 5.52
C GLU A 139 -24.15 1.03 4.86
N ALA A 140 -24.27 1.43 3.59
CA ALA A 140 -23.21 2.09 2.85
C ALA A 140 -22.88 3.49 3.43
N GLU A 141 -23.89 4.28 3.80
CA GLU A 141 -23.71 5.58 4.48
C GLU A 141 -22.99 5.40 5.80
N SER A 142 -23.47 4.47 6.64
CA SER A 142 -22.89 4.20 7.96
C SER A 142 -21.41 3.76 7.82
N TYR A 143 -21.13 2.82 6.93
CA TYR A 143 -19.78 2.36 6.66
C TYR A 143 -18.85 3.49 6.19
N MET A 144 -19.30 4.27 5.19
CA MET A 144 -18.52 5.35 4.60
C MET A 144 -18.20 6.45 5.61
N ILE A 145 -19.17 6.87 6.42
CA ILE A 145 -18.99 7.93 7.43
C ILE A 145 -18.01 7.47 8.52
N ILE A 146 -18.20 6.25 9.05
CA ILE A 146 -17.33 5.72 10.11
C ILE A 146 -15.91 5.54 9.61
N THR A 147 -15.74 5.00 8.41
CA THR A 147 -14.42 4.82 7.78
C THR A 147 -13.74 6.16 7.51
N ALA A 148 -14.51 7.18 7.07
CA ALA A 148 -13.98 8.52 6.84
C ALA A 148 -13.45 9.17 8.14
N LEU A 149 -14.08 8.95 9.29
CA LEU A 149 -13.56 9.37 10.60
C LEU A 149 -12.21 8.68 10.94
N GLY A 150 -11.94 7.53 10.35
CA GLY A 150 -10.67 6.81 10.47
C GLY A 150 -9.53 7.38 9.61
N TYR A 151 -9.80 8.21 8.59
CA TYR A 151 -8.77 8.71 7.67
C TYR A 151 -7.58 9.40 8.35
N PRO A 152 -7.75 10.26 9.37
CA PRO A 152 -6.61 10.87 10.05
C PRO A 152 -5.62 9.84 10.64
N PHE A 153 -6.14 8.71 11.13
CA PHE A 153 -5.31 7.63 11.69
C PHE A 153 -4.61 6.84 10.58
N ILE A 154 -5.30 6.57 9.46
CA ILE A 154 -4.71 5.90 8.28
C ILE A 154 -3.56 6.73 7.72
N PHE A 155 -3.75 8.03 7.53
CA PHE A 155 -2.73 8.94 7.02
C PHE A 155 -1.56 9.08 8.01
N GLY A 156 -1.86 9.26 9.30
CA GLY A 156 -0.85 9.34 10.35
C GLY A 156 0.02 8.09 10.43
N TYR A 157 -0.59 6.91 10.46
CA TYR A 157 0.10 5.63 10.44
C TYR A 157 1.01 5.50 9.20
N ASN A 158 0.46 5.73 7.99
CA ASN A 158 1.23 5.62 6.75
C ASN A 158 2.39 6.61 6.71
N ALA A 159 2.18 7.87 7.12
CA ALA A 159 3.22 8.88 7.19
C ALA A 159 4.36 8.47 8.13
N ILE A 160 4.05 7.99 9.35
CA ILE A 160 5.06 7.52 10.31
C ILE A 160 5.80 6.30 9.75
N CYS A 161 5.11 5.34 9.14
CA CYS A 161 5.75 4.19 8.49
C CYS A 161 6.66 4.62 7.34
N GLY A 162 6.27 5.64 6.56
CA GLY A 162 7.11 6.25 5.52
C GLY A 162 8.38 6.85 6.11
N VAL A 163 8.26 7.64 7.18
CA VAL A 163 9.41 8.18 7.92
C VAL A 163 10.36 7.07 8.37
N LEU A 164 9.85 6.04 9.02
CA LEU A 164 10.66 4.93 9.54
C LEU A 164 11.37 4.17 8.42
N ARG A 165 10.67 3.84 7.33
CA ARG A 165 11.28 3.18 6.18
C ARG A 165 12.36 4.05 5.52
N GLY A 166 12.14 5.35 5.38
CA GLY A 166 13.13 6.31 4.89
C GLY A 166 14.40 6.33 5.76
N MET A 167 14.24 6.20 7.06
CA MET A 167 15.34 6.12 8.04
C MET A 167 16.03 4.75 8.10
N GLY A 168 15.55 3.74 7.35
CA GLY A 168 16.10 2.38 7.37
C GLY A 168 15.54 1.49 8.49
N GLU A 169 14.39 1.83 9.06
CA GLU A 169 13.70 1.02 10.08
C GLU A 169 12.46 0.35 9.45
N SER A 170 12.48 -0.98 9.34
CA SER A 170 11.38 -1.76 8.76
C SER A 170 10.67 -2.66 9.77
N LYS A 171 11.32 -2.96 10.91
CA LYS A 171 10.74 -3.87 11.92
C LYS A 171 9.58 -3.25 12.69
N ARG A 172 9.64 -1.95 12.95
CA ARG A 172 8.61 -1.25 13.75
C ARG A 172 7.27 -1.15 13.03
N PRO A 173 7.21 -0.79 11.73
CA PRO A 173 5.98 -0.89 10.95
C PRO A 173 5.30 -2.26 11.03
N LEU A 174 6.08 -3.36 11.02
CA LEU A 174 5.55 -4.71 11.18
C LEU A 174 4.85 -4.89 12.54
N ILE A 175 5.45 -4.40 13.63
CA ILE A 175 4.84 -4.50 14.96
C ILE A 175 3.52 -3.71 15.02
N PHE A 176 3.48 -2.52 14.42
CA PHE A 176 2.27 -1.69 14.43
C PHE A 176 1.12 -2.34 13.65
N ILE A 177 1.42 -2.99 12.50
CA ILE A 177 0.37 -3.67 11.73
C ILE A 177 -0.11 -4.95 12.42
N LEU A 178 0.77 -5.67 13.14
CA LEU A 178 0.37 -6.82 13.96
C LEU A 178 -0.59 -6.40 15.06
N ILE A 179 -0.35 -5.25 15.71
CA ILE A 179 -1.27 -4.67 16.70
C ILE A 179 -2.61 -4.33 16.04
N ALA A 180 -2.58 -3.66 14.87
CA ALA A 180 -3.80 -3.34 14.13
C ALA A 180 -4.60 -4.59 13.76
N ALA A 181 -3.93 -5.60 13.19
CA ALA A 181 -4.57 -6.86 12.79
C ALA A 181 -5.21 -7.58 13.98
N ALA A 182 -4.52 -7.65 15.12
CA ALA A 182 -5.07 -8.27 16.34
C ALA A 182 -6.31 -7.51 16.85
N ILE A 183 -6.26 -6.18 16.91
CA ILE A 183 -7.39 -5.34 17.31
C ILE A 183 -8.56 -5.52 16.31
N ASN A 184 -8.29 -5.47 15.00
CA ASN A 184 -9.32 -5.61 13.97
C ASN A 184 -10.05 -6.95 14.07
N ILE A 185 -9.32 -8.09 14.08
CA ILE A 185 -9.92 -9.42 14.15
C ILE A 185 -10.79 -9.59 15.42
N VAL A 186 -10.29 -9.13 16.57
CA VAL A 186 -11.06 -9.21 17.82
C VAL A 186 -12.31 -8.33 17.75
N LEU A 187 -12.19 -7.10 17.25
CA LEU A 187 -13.33 -6.20 17.17
C LEU A 187 -14.34 -6.63 16.10
N ASP A 188 -13.91 -7.19 14.97
CA ASP A 188 -14.83 -7.75 13.97
C ASP A 188 -15.68 -8.88 14.58
N ILE A 189 -15.06 -9.81 15.27
CA ILE A 189 -15.79 -10.90 15.96
C ILE A 189 -16.76 -10.31 17.00
N VAL A 190 -16.32 -9.38 17.83
CA VAL A 190 -17.14 -8.80 18.90
C VAL A 190 -18.28 -7.93 18.33
N LEU A 191 -17.97 -7.00 17.43
CA LEU A 191 -18.96 -6.04 16.96
C LEU A 191 -19.92 -6.63 15.92
N VAL A 192 -19.43 -7.53 15.06
CA VAL A 192 -20.23 -8.11 13.99
C VAL A 192 -20.90 -9.41 14.42
N ALA A 193 -20.17 -10.37 15.00
CA ALA A 193 -20.73 -11.67 15.33
C ALA A 193 -21.54 -11.65 16.66
N VAL A 194 -21.08 -10.87 17.69
CA VAL A 194 -21.75 -10.82 19.00
C VAL A 194 -22.77 -9.69 19.06
N PHE A 195 -22.36 -8.45 18.76
CA PHE A 195 -23.27 -7.27 18.84
C PHE A 195 -24.13 -7.06 17.58
N ARG A 196 -23.85 -7.75 16.47
CA ARG A 196 -24.62 -7.70 15.22
C ARG A 196 -24.79 -6.28 14.67
N LEU A 197 -23.70 -5.51 14.68
CA LEU A 197 -23.69 -4.14 14.17
C LEU A 197 -23.51 -4.07 12.65
N ASP A 198 -23.60 -5.19 11.95
CA ASP A 198 -23.53 -5.32 10.48
C ASP A 198 -22.38 -4.51 9.86
N ALA A 199 -22.61 -3.74 8.82
CA ALA A 199 -21.61 -2.93 8.16
C ALA A 199 -20.96 -1.87 9.08
N ALA A 200 -21.72 -1.29 10.00
CA ALA A 200 -21.19 -0.34 10.97
C ALA A 200 -20.17 -1.01 11.92
N GLY A 201 -20.40 -2.27 12.29
CA GLY A 201 -19.47 -3.05 13.12
C GLY A 201 -18.09 -3.20 12.48
N THR A 202 -18.02 -3.60 11.21
CA THR A 202 -16.77 -3.73 10.46
C THR A 202 -16.07 -2.39 10.25
N ALA A 203 -16.83 -1.32 9.97
CA ALA A 203 -16.27 0.03 9.85
C ALA A 203 -15.63 0.52 11.16
N ILE A 204 -16.30 0.29 12.31
CA ILE A 204 -15.79 0.63 13.64
C ILE A 204 -14.52 -0.18 13.95
N ALA A 205 -14.54 -1.50 13.69
CA ALA A 205 -13.39 -2.36 13.91
C ALA A 205 -12.18 -1.88 13.10
N THR A 206 -12.36 -1.56 11.83
CA THR A 206 -11.33 -1.02 10.94
C THR A 206 -10.82 0.34 11.44
N ALA A 207 -11.70 1.29 11.77
CA ALA A 207 -11.30 2.61 12.26
C ALA A 207 -10.52 2.55 13.59
N LEU A 208 -10.97 1.73 14.54
CA LEU A 208 -10.31 1.54 15.83
C LEU A 208 -8.96 0.80 15.70
N SER A 209 -8.86 -0.19 14.82
CA SER A 209 -7.58 -0.88 14.55
C SER A 209 -6.55 0.06 13.93
N GLN A 210 -6.95 0.92 12.98
CA GLN A 210 -6.09 1.95 12.40
C GLN A 210 -5.69 3.02 13.43
N MET A 211 -6.60 3.41 14.31
CA MET A 211 -6.31 4.27 15.44
C MET A 211 -5.26 3.63 16.37
N GLY A 212 -5.43 2.36 16.72
CA GLY A 212 -4.49 1.61 17.57
C GLY A 212 -3.08 1.56 16.98
N SER A 213 -2.94 1.27 15.68
CA SER A 213 -1.65 1.27 14.99
C SER A 213 -1.03 2.66 14.90
N CYS A 214 -1.83 3.69 14.63
CA CYS A 214 -1.38 5.08 14.60
C CYS A 214 -0.87 5.53 15.97
N VAL A 215 -1.61 5.24 17.05
CA VAL A 215 -1.21 5.54 18.43
C VAL A 215 0.06 4.80 18.80
N ALA A 216 0.18 3.52 18.46
CA ALA A 216 1.40 2.74 18.72
C ALA A 216 2.62 3.33 17.98
N ALA A 217 2.44 3.73 16.72
CA ALA A 217 3.48 4.38 15.93
C ALA A 217 3.88 5.74 16.51
N PHE A 218 2.91 6.53 16.97
CA PHE A 218 3.15 7.84 17.60
C PHE A 218 3.87 7.69 18.95
N ILE A 219 3.46 6.73 19.80
CA ILE A 219 4.13 6.43 21.08
C ILE A 219 5.58 6.02 20.82
N PHE A 220 5.84 5.26 19.75
CA PHE A 220 7.21 4.89 19.38
C PHE A 220 8.05 6.12 19.02
N LEU A 221 7.54 7.02 18.18
CA LEU A 221 8.23 8.28 17.86
C LEU A 221 8.50 9.10 19.11
N TRP A 222 7.52 9.20 20.02
CA TRP A 222 7.67 9.93 21.27
C TRP A 222 8.73 9.32 22.19
N LYS A 223 8.69 8.00 22.41
CA LYS A 223 9.68 7.33 23.26
C LYS A 223 11.11 7.43 22.70
N ARG A 224 11.25 7.59 21.39
CA ARG A 224 12.53 7.75 20.69
C ARG A 224 12.79 9.19 20.24
N ARG A 225 12.11 10.16 20.83
CA ARG A 225 12.16 11.57 20.45
C ARG A 225 13.58 12.14 20.31
N GLU A 226 14.51 11.73 21.16
CA GLU A 226 15.91 12.18 21.12
C GLU A 226 16.64 11.73 19.84
N HIS A 227 16.24 10.59 19.27
CA HIS A 227 16.82 10.05 18.03
C HIS A 227 16.19 10.68 16.78
N PHE A 228 14.92 11.09 16.87
CA PHE A 228 14.18 11.73 15.79
C PHE A 228 14.17 13.25 15.91
N ASP A 229 14.79 13.80 16.97
CA ASP A 229 14.61 15.20 17.35
C ASP A 229 13.12 15.61 17.36
N PHE A 230 12.25 14.65 17.74
CA PHE A 230 10.81 14.84 17.72
C PHE A 230 10.36 15.63 18.95
N GLU A 231 9.70 16.75 18.73
CA GLU A 231 9.17 17.60 19.78
C GLU A 231 7.66 17.81 19.61
N LEU A 232 6.89 17.71 20.71
CA LEU A 232 5.44 18.01 20.70
C LEU A 232 5.16 19.50 20.89
N LYS A 233 6.01 20.36 20.33
CA LYS A 233 5.75 21.80 20.32
C LYS A 233 4.99 22.18 19.05
N PRO A 234 4.03 23.12 19.11
CA PRO A 234 3.32 23.59 17.92
C PRO A 234 4.25 24.07 16.80
N SER A 235 5.42 24.63 17.18
CA SER A 235 6.46 25.06 16.23
C SER A 235 7.06 23.90 15.41
N TYR A 236 7.05 22.68 15.92
CA TYR A 236 7.53 21.49 15.22
C TYR A 236 6.61 21.11 14.05
N PHE A 237 5.30 21.28 14.24
CA PHE A 237 4.28 20.97 13.25
C PHE A 237 4.00 22.11 12.26
N ARG A 238 4.78 23.19 12.32
CA ARG A 238 4.68 24.27 11.33
C ARG A 238 5.14 23.75 9.96
N MET A 239 4.26 23.83 8.97
CA MET A 239 4.57 23.42 7.62
C MET A 239 5.62 24.31 6.99
N ASP A 240 6.75 23.72 6.60
CA ASP A 240 7.81 24.37 5.83
C ASP A 240 7.42 24.36 4.34
N LYS A 241 7.30 25.55 3.74
CA LYS A 241 6.83 25.69 2.34
C LYS A 241 7.74 25.02 1.33
N GLU A 242 9.06 25.04 1.53
CA GLU A 242 10.01 24.39 0.62
C GLU A 242 9.88 22.89 0.69
N ILE A 243 9.79 22.32 1.90
CA ILE A 243 9.61 20.91 2.13
C ILE A 243 8.25 20.45 1.60
N LEU A 244 7.19 21.23 1.87
CA LEU A 244 5.85 20.92 1.37
C LEU A 244 5.82 20.85 -0.16
N ALA A 245 6.48 21.79 -0.83
CA ALA A 245 6.60 21.78 -2.30
C ALA A 245 7.28 20.50 -2.81
N VAL A 246 8.34 20.02 -2.12
CA VAL A 246 8.99 18.76 -2.44
C VAL A 246 8.05 17.58 -2.21
N LEU A 247 7.35 17.52 -1.07
CA LEU A 247 6.41 16.44 -0.77
C LEU A 247 5.25 16.38 -1.77
N ILE A 248 4.71 17.53 -2.18
CA ILE A 248 3.66 17.61 -3.21
C ILE A 248 4.22 17.16 -4.56
N ARG A 249 5.39 17.64 -4.95
CA ARG A 249 6.05 17.26 -6.20
C ARG A 249 6.32 15.76 -6.27
N LEU A 250 6.73 15.13 -5.18
CA LEU A 250 6.98 13.69 -5.11
C LEU A 250 5.70 12.86 -4.96
N GLY A 251 4.71 13.36 -4.21
CA GLY A 251 3.51 12.62 -3.83
C GLY A 251 2.44 12.59 -4.92
N ILE A 252 2.14 13.74 -5.55
CA ILE A 252 1.07 13.81 -6.56
C ILE A 252 1.28 12.79 -7.70
N PRO A 253 2.47 12.68 -8.33
CA PRO A 253 2.67 11.69 -9.38
C PRO A 253 2.48 10.25 -8.93
N GLN A 254 2.83 9.92 -7.67
CA GLN A 254 2.59 8.59 -7.10
C GLN A 254 1.09 8.30 -6.93
N VAL A 255 0.33 9.29 -6.45
CA VAL A 255 -1.13 9.19 -6.34
C VAL A 255 -1.76 8.99 -7.71
N VAL A 256 -1.43 9.85 -8.66
CA VAL A 256 -2.00 9.83 -10.02
C VAL A 256 -1.65 8.52 -10.74
N ARG A 257 -0.42 8.03 -10.59
CA ARG A 257 -0.02 6.71 -11.09
C ARG A 257 -0.91 5.61 -10.53
N SER A 258 -1.12 5.59 -9.21
CA SER A 258 -1.95 4.57 -8.57
C SER A 258 -3.41 4.62 -9.05
N MET A 259 -3.93 5.82 -9.31
CA MET A 259 -5.27 6.02 -9.88
C MET A 259 -5.37 5.48 -11.31
N PHE A 260 -4.39 5.77 -12.18
CA PHE A 260 -4.39 5.23 -13.55
C PHE A 260 -4.32 3.70 -13.58
N VAL A 261 -3.47 3.10 -12.74
CA VAL A 261 -3.39 1.64 -12.63
C VAL A 261 -4.73 1.06 -12.17
N ARG A 262 -5.39 1.70 -11.19
CA ARG A 262 -6.70 1.26 -10.70
C ARG A 262 -7.79 1.37 -11.78
N ILE A 263 -7.85 2.49 -12.50
CA ILE A 263 -8.79 2.68 -13.62
C ILE A 263 -8.58 1.60 -14.69
N GLY A 264 -7.32 1.33 -15.06
CA GLY A 264 -6.99 0.26 -16.00
C GLY A 264 -7.46 -1.12 -15.52
N MET A 265 -7.28 -1.42 -14.22
CA MET A 265 -7.78 -2.68 -13.64
C MET A 265 -9.31 -2.78 -13.65
N LEU A 266 -10.01 -1.69 -13.32
CA LEU A 266 -11.48 -1.64 -13.38
C LEU A 266 -11.98 -1.88 -14.81
N TRP A 267 -11.32 -1.29 -15.80
CA TRP A 267 -11.62 -1.52 -17.21
C TRP A 267 -11.46 -2.98 -17.62
N VAL A 268 -10.32 -3.59 -17.27
CA VAL A 268 -10.07 -5.03 -17.59
C VAL A 268 -11.10 -5.91 -16.90
N ASN A 269 -11.43 -5.64 -15.62
CA ASN A 269 -12.44 -6.41 -14.89
C ASN A 269 -13.83 -6.27 -15.50
N ALA A 270 -14.24 -5.05 -15.90
CA ALA A 270 -15.53 -4.82 -16.55
C ALA A 270 -15.64 -5.60 -17.86
N ASN A 271 -14.56 -5.61 -18.64
CA ASN A 271 -14.54 -6.40 -19.87
C ASN A 271 -14.51 -7.91 -19.61
N ALA A 272 -13.72 -8.39 -18.64
CA ALA A 272 -13.73 -9.81 -18.28
C ALA A 272 -15.15 -10.29 -17.89
N ASN A 273 -15.92 -9.44 -17.21
CA ASN A 273 -17.30 -9.75 -16.83
C ASN A 273 -18.24 -9.89 -18.05
N SER A 274 -17.95 -9.20 -19.16
CA SER A 274 -18.77 -9.31 -20.38
C SER A 274 -18.64 -10.65 -21.09
N PHE A 275 -17.57 -11.43 -20.83
CA PHE A 275 -17.36 -12.77 -21.40
C PHE A 275 -18.08 -13.89 -20.65
N GLY A 276 -18.88 -13.58 -19.66
CA GLY A 276 -19.71 -14.52 -18.92
C GLY A 276 -19.12 -14.96 -17.57
N LEU A 277 -19.91 -15.78 -16.87
CA LEU A 277 -19.68 -16.10 -15.46
C LEU A 277 -18.35 -16.81 -15.20
N VAL A 278 -17.99 -17.80 -16.04
CA VAL A 278 -16.76 -18.59 -15.88
C VAL A 278 -15.52 -17.70 -16.01
N VAL A 279 -15.48 -16.82 -17.02
CA VAL A 279 -14.37 -15.88 -17.24
C VAL A 279 -14.28 -14.87 -16.10
N SER A 280 -15.41 -14.31 -15.66
CA SER A 280 -15.49 -13.38 -14.53
C SER A 280 -14.99 -14.02 -13.23
N ALA A 281 -15.41 -15.24 -12.93
CA ALA A 281 -14.97 -16.00 -11.76
C ALA A 281 -13.45 -16.28 -11.82
N THR A 282 -12.97 -16.75 -12.98
CA THR A 282 -11.53 -17.01 -13.21
C THR A 282 -10.70 -15.75 -13.01
N ASN A 283 -11.12 -14.61 -13.59
CA ASN A 283 -10.45 -13.33 -13.43
C ASN A 283 -10.44 -12.86 -11.95
N SER A 284 -11.53 -13.05 -11.24
CA SER A 284 -11.64 -12.69 -9.83
C SER A 284 -10.67 -13.49 -8.94
N VAL A 285 -10.59 -14.80 -9.14
CA VAL A 285 -9.62 -15.66 -8.45
C VAL A 285 -8.20 -15.31 -8.86
N GLY A 286 -7.95 -15.12 -10.17
CA GLY A 286 -6.65 -14.73 -10.69
C GLY A 286 -6.12 -13.44 -10.10
N ASN A 287 -6.96 -12.40 -9.97
CA ASN A 287 -6.61 -11.12 -9.36
C ASN A 287 -6.25 -11.25 -7.86
N LYS A 288 -6.93 -12.13 -7.11
CA LYS A 288 -6.59 -12.41 -5.70
C LYS A 288 -5.22 -13.07 -5.58
N LEU A 289 -4.96 -14.07 -6.43
CA LEU A 289 -3.67 -14.75 -6.51
C LEU A 289 -2.54 -13.80 -6.89
N GLN A 290 -2.76 -12.96 -7.90
CA GLN A 290 -1.81 -11.94 -8.32
C GLN A 290 -1.42 -11.05 -7.15
N LYS A 291 -2.40 -10.46 -6.46
CA LYS A 291 -2.14 -9.58 -5.30
C LYS A 291 -1.32 -10.29 -4.22
N PHE A 292 -1.61 -11.56 -3.94
CA PHE A 292 -0.89 -12.34 -2.95
C PHE A 292 0.57 -12.59 -3.34
N LEU A 293 0.81 -12.93 -4.61
CA LEU A 293 2.17 -13.21 -5.09
C LEU A 293 3.01 -11.94 -5.27
N GLU A 294 2.38 -10.83 -5.66
CA GLU A 294 3.04 -9.52 -5.81
C GLU A 294 3.48 -8.90 -4.48
N VAL A 295 2.91 -9.30 -3.34
CA VAL A 295 3.31 -8.80 -2.01
C VAL A 295 4.81 -8.92 -1.78
N PHE A 296 5.43 -10.02 -2.25
CA PHE A 296 6.86 -10.26 -2.10
C PHE A 296 7.70 -9.26 -2.91
N VAL A 297 7.33 -9.06 -4.16
CA VAL A 297 8.02 -8.11 -5.06
C VAL A 297 7.85 -6.68 -4.56
N GLN A 298 6.63 -6.26 -4.20
CA GLN A 298 6.35 -4.94 -3.67
C GLN A 298 7.12 -4.60 -2.39
N GLY A 299 7.32 -5.59 -1.51
CA GLY A 299 8.13 -5.41 -0.31
C GLY A 299 9.60 -5.16 -0.62
N ILE A 300 10.16 -5.89 -1.60
CA ILE A 300 11.54 -5.70 -2.08
C ILE A 300 11.69 -4.34 -2.75
N ASP A 301 10.75 -3.93 -3.60
CA ASP A 301 10.76 -2.64 -4.30
C ASP A 301 10.69 -1.46 -3.32
N THR A 302 9.84 -1.56 -2.29
CA THR A 302 9.73 -0.55 -1.24
C THR A 302 11.04 -0.40 -0.45
N ALA A 303 11.70 -1.52 -0.14
CA ALA A 303 13.01 -1.54 0.50
C ALA A 303 14.09 -0.92 -0.41
N SER A 304 14.07 -1.28 -1.68
CA SER A 304 14.99 -0.77 -2.71
C SER A 304 14.88 0.74 -2.84
N ALA A 305 13.68 1.31 -2.92
CA ALA A 305 13.47 2.75 -3.03
C ALA A 305 14.14 3.52 -1.88
N SER A 306 14.01 3.04 -0.63
CA SER A 306 14.71 3.63 0.52
C SER A 306 16.23 3.49 0.42
N MET A 307 16.70 2.31 -0.02
CA MET A 307 18.14 2.04 -0.13
C MET A 307 18.78 2.87 -1.25
N VAL A 308 18.12 3.00 -2.40
CA VAL A 308 18.54 3.88 -3.49
C VAL A 308 18.57 5.34 -3.02
N GLY A 309 17.50 5.81 -2.36
CA GLY A 309 17.41 7.16 -1.82
C GLY A 309 18.56 7.49 -0.86
N GLN A 310 18.86 6.60 0.11
CA GLN A 310 19.97 6.80 1.04
C GLN A 310 21.33 6.81 0.33
N ASN A 311 21.56 5.92 -0.64
CA ASN A 311 22.82 5.88 -1.39
C ASN A 311 22.99 7.12 -2.27
N LEU A 312 21.92 7.62 -2.88
CA LEU A 312 21.95 8.85 -3.67
C LEU A 312 22.25 10.06 -2.78
N GLY A 313 21.59 10.20 -1.63
CA GLY A 313 21.87 11.25 -0.66
C GLY A 313 23.32 11.24 -0.17
N ALA A 314 23.89 10.04 -0.01
CA ALA A 314 25.30 9.83 0.34
C ALA A 314 26.27 10.01 -0.84
N LYS A 315 25.81 10.40 -2.03
CA LYS A 315 26.57 10.54 -3.28
C LYS A 315 27.23 9.22 -3.75
N LYS A 316 26.67 8.06 -3.36
CA LYS A 316 27.17 6.72 -3.75
C LYS A 316 26.38 6.19 -4.95
N ILE A 317 26.52 6.84 -6.11
CA ILE A 317 25.73 6.56 -7.33
C ILE A 317 25.91 5.12 -7.79
N ASP A 318 27.15 4.62 -7.85
CA ASP A 318 27.44 3.22 -8.26
C ASP A 318 26.73 2.22 -7.34
N ARG A 319 26.67 2.51 -6.04
CA ARG A 319 25.99 1.65 -5.08
C ARG A 319 24.47 1.70 -5.27
N ALA A 320 23.89 2.85 -5.62
CA ALA A 320 22.48 2.98 -5.97
C ALA A 320 22.13 2.12 -7.19
N GLY A 321 22.94 2.18 -8.26
CA GLY A 321 22.78 1.32 -9.44
C GLY A 321 22.91 -0.17 -9.13
N LYS A 322 23.91 -0.56 -8.33
CA LYS A 322 24.04 -1.95 -7.88
C LYS A 322 22.88 -2.41 -6.99
N THR A 323 22.26 -1.50 -6.22
CA THR A 323 21.06 -1.81 -5.45
C THR A 323 19.90 -2.19 -6.37
N THR A 324 19.69 -1.44 -7.46
CA THR A 324 18.65 -1.76 -8.46
C THR A 324 18.88 -3.12 -9.10
N LEU A 325 20.13 -3.47 -9.45
CA LEU A 325 20.45 -4.78 -9.99
C LEU A 325 20.14 -5.90 -8.96
N CYS A 326 20.53 -5.71 -7.70
CA CYS A 326 20.22 -6.67 -6.63
C CYS A 326 18.71 -6.80 -6.42
N THR A 327 17.95 -5.71 -6.54
CA THR A 327 16.48 -5.70 -6.48
C THR A 327 15.89 -6.54 -7.60
N TYR A 328 16.35 -6.32 -8.83
CA TYR A 328 15.90 -7.07 -10.00
C TYR A 328 16.20 -8.58 -9.85
N ILE A 329 17.40 -8.94 -9.39
CA ILE A 329 17.75 -10.35 -9.15
C ILE A 329 16.82 -10.96 -8.08
N ALA A 330 16.62 -10.28 -6.95
CA ALA A 330 15.76 -10.78 -5.87
C ALA A 330 14.30 -10.89 -6.32
N ALA A 331 13.75 -9.88 -7.02
CA ALA A 331 12.39 -9.90 -7.55
C ALA A 331 12.22 -11.00 -8.62
N THR A 332 13.22 -11.20 -9.50
CA THR A 332 13.20 -12.28 -10.49
C THR A 332 13.24 -13.67 -9.83
N CYS A 333 13.98 -13.85 -8.74
CA CYS A 333 13.94 -15.09 -7.97
C CYS A 333 12.54 -15.35 -7.39
N CYS A 334 11.89 -14.32 -6.84
CA CYS A 334 10.50 -14.44 -6.38
C CYS A 334 9.55 -14.76 -7.53
N ALA A 335 9.69 -14.10 -8.69
CA ALA A 335 8.91 -14.37 -9.89
C ALA A 335 9.11 -15.82 -10.38
N ALA A 336 10.34 -16.33 -10.36
CA ALA A 336 10.64 -17.72 -10.75
C ALA A 336 9.98 -18.74 -9.80
N VAL A 337 10.00 -18.50 -8.48
CA VAL A 337 9.32 -19.36 -7.49
C VAL A 337 7.80 -19.32 -7.70
N SER A 338 7.21 -18.12 -7.85
CA SER A 338 5.77 -17.97 -8.13
C SER A 338 5.38 -18.66 -9.43
N SER A 339 6.19 -18.51 -10.48
CA SER A 339 5.98 -19.17 -11.78
C SER A 339 6.07 -20.69 -11.69
N ALA A 340 7.03 -21.21 -10.94
CA ALA A 340 7.15 -22.64 -10.71
C ALA A 340 5.93 -23.22 -10.00
N LEU A 341 5.40 -22.55 -8.98
CA LEU A 341 4.16 -22.94 -8.31
C LEU A 341 2.97 -22.94 -9.30
N CYS A 342 2.81 -21.87 -10.09
CA CYS A 342 1.75 -21.77 -11.08
C CYS A 342 1.84 -22.81 -12.20
N LEU A 343 3.06 -23.31 -12.53
CA LEU A 343 3.24 -24.36 -13.52
C LEU A 343 3.01 -25.77 -12.96
N LEU A 344 3.50 -26.03 -11.76
CA LEU A 344 3.50 -27.37 -11.19
C LEU A 344 2.13 -27.78 -10.65
N ILE A 345 1.40 -26.84 -10.05
CA ILE A 345 0.14 -27.13 -9.33
C ILE A 345 -0.99 -26.13 -9.68
N PRO A 346 -1.23 -25.78 -10.96
CA PRO A 346 -2.20 -24.74 -11.31
C PRO A 346 -3.63 -25.07 -10.90
N HIS A 347 -4.06 -26.33 -11.09
CA HIS A 347 -5.40 -26.79 -10.74
C HIS A 347 -5.61 -26.78 -9.23
N GLU A 348 -4.63 -27.23 -8.45
CA GLU A 348 -4.71 -27.25 -6.99
C GLU A 348 -4.80 -25.82 -6.41
N ILE A 349 -4.09 -24.87 -7.01
CA ILE A 349 -4.18 -23.46 -6.62
C ILE A 349 -5.61 -22.94 -6.82
N PHE A 350 -6.25 -23.20 -7.95
CA PHE A 350 -7.62 -22.76 -8.19
C PHE A 350 -8.65 -23.50 -7.34
N ARG A 351 -8.45 -24.80 -7.06
CA ARG A 351 -9.29 -25.60 -6.15
C ARG A 351 -9.38 -25.06 -4.73
N LEU A 352 -8.39 -24.30 -4.29
CA LEU A 352 -8.47 -23.60 -2.99
C LEU A 352 -9.58 -22.53 -2.95
N PHE A 353 -10.03 -22.03 -4.11
CA PHE A 353 -10.98 -20.93 -4.21
C PHE A 353 -12.34 -21.31 -4.78
N THR A 354 -12.43 -22.41 -5.53
CA THR A 354 -13.66 -22.82 -6.21
C THR A 354 -13.69 -24.33 -6.43
N THR A 355 -14.89 -24.88 -6.49
CA THR A 355 -15.16 -26.29 -6.86
C THR A 355 -15.68 -26.43 -8.31
N ASP A 356 -15.84 -25.32 -9.04
CA ASP A 356 -16.31 -25.32 -10.42
C ASP A 356 -15.16 -25.73 -11.36
N GLU A 357 -15.27 -26.90 -11.96
CA GLU A 357 -14.25 -27.49 -12.85
C GLU A 357 -13.99 -26.59 -14.08
N ALA A 358 -15.01 -25.92 -14.64
CA ALA A 358 -14.82 -25.00 -15.77
C ALA A 358 -13.94 -23.80 -15.41
N VAL A 359 -14.11 -23.26 -14.19
CA VAL A 359 -13.29 -22.18 -13.66
C VAL A 359 -11.87 -22.66 -13.36
N ILE A 360 -11.70 -23.89 -12.87
CA ILE A 360 -10.40 -24.51 -12.56
C ILE A 360 -9.59 -24.71 -13.83
N GLU A 361 -10.18 -25.28 -14.90
CA GLU A 361 -9.53 -25.52 -16.18
C GLU A 361 -9.10 -24.21 -16.87
N LEU A 362 -10.02 -23.25 -16.94
CA LEU A 362 -9.71 -21.94 -17.50
C LEU A 362 -8.64 -21.23 -16.64
N GLY A 363 -8.72 -21.38 -15.31
CA GLY A 363 -7.77 -20.85 -14.35
C GLY A 363 -6.36 -21.41 -14.49
N ALA A 364 -6.25 -22.70 -14.75
CA ALA A 364 -4.96 -23.33 -15.03
C ALA A 364 -4.30 -22.75 -16.28
N THR A 365 -5.08 -22.52 -17.34
CA THR A 365 -4.62 -21.84 -18.56
C THR A 365 -4.22 -20.39 -18.27
N PHE A 366 -5.04 -19.65 -17.52
CA PHE A 366 -4.76 -18.29 -17.09
C PHE A 366 -3.42 -18.19 -16.35
N LEU A 367 -3.15 -19.07 -15.37
CA LEU A 367 -1.89 -19.07 -14.62
C LEU A 367 -0.67 -19.31 -15.50
N ARG A 368 -0.75 -20.18 -16.49
CA ARG A 368 0.35 -20.44 -17.43
C ARG A 368 0.71 -19.19 -18.25
N ILE A 369 -0.28 -18.42 -18.69
CA ILE A 369 -0.06 -17.16 -19.41
C ILE A 369 0.46 -16.09 -18.43
N PHE A 370 -0.05 -16.10 -17.20
CA PHE A 370 0.25 -15.11 -16.18
C PHE A 370 1.71 -15.13 -15.70
N ILE A 371 2.47 -16.20 -15.97
CA ILE A 371 3.92 -16.29 -15.70
C ILE A 371 4.69 -15.13 -16.31
N LEU A 372 4.35 -14.73 -17.54
CA LEU A 372 4.98 -13.58 -18.21
C LEU A 372 4.80 -12.29 -17.41
N HIS A 373 3.64 -12.12 -16.76
CA HIS A 373 3.37 -10.96 -15.91
C HIS A 373 4.31 -10.91 -14.69
N PHE A 374 4.62 -12.02 -14.04
CA PHE A 374 5.52 -12.02 -12.88
C PHE A 374 6.92 -11.53 -13.23
N PHE A 375 7.49 -11.97 -14.35
CA PHE A 375 8.79 -11.49 -14.81
C PHE A 375 8.75 -10.03 -15.27
N ALA A 376 7.70 -9.62 -15.97
CA ALA A 376 7.49 -8.23 -16.35
C ALA A 376 7.34 -7.33 -15.10
N SER A 377 6.61 -7.77 -14.08
CA SER A 377 6.44 -7.07 -12.81
C SER A 377 7.76 -6.95 -12.04
N ALA A 378 8.57 -8.01 -12.00
CA ALA A 378 9.90 -7.97 -11.38
C ALA A 378 10.83 -6.95 -12.05
N LEU A 379 10.80 -6.87 -13.38
CA LEU A 379 11.58 -5.91 -14.14
C LEU A 379 11.08 -4.47 -13.90
N THR A 380 9.80 -4.23 -14.15
CA THR A 380 9.20 -2.89 -14.05
C THR A 380 9.24 -2.37 -12.61
N GLY A 381 8.96 -3.22 -11.60
CA GLY A 381 9.01 -2.86 -10.19
C GLY A 381 10.41 -2.43 -9.74
N SER A 382 11.46 -3.17 -10.14
CA SER A 382 12.83 -2.85 -9.78
C SER A 382 13.29 -1.50 -10.36
N PHE A 383 12.96 -1.21 -11.62
CA PHE A 383 13.24 0.09 -12.22
C PHE A 383 12.37 1.20 -11.61
N GLN A 384 11.12 0.91 -11.32
CA GLN A 384 10.22 1.84 -10.63
C GLN A 384 10.74 2.20 -9.24
N ALA A 385 11.29 1.23 -8.48
CA ALA A 385 11.91 1.46 -7.19
C ALA A 385 13.12 2.41 -7.31
N MET A 386 13.93 2.27 -8.36
CA MET A 386 15.04 3.18 -8.66
C MET A 386 14.54 4.59 -8.99
N VAL A 387 13.60 4.72 -9.93
CA VAL A 387 13.00 6.00 -10.35
C VAL A 387 12.41 6.72 -9.14
N THR A 388 11.69 5.98 -8.31
CA THR A 388 11.09 6.47 -7.06
C THR A 388 12.17 6.91 -6.06
N GLY A 389 13.17 6.08 -5.79
CA GLY A 389 14.27 6.39 -4.87
C GLY A 389 15.12 7.59 -5.31
N CYS A 390 15.26 7.79 -6.62
CA CYS A 390 15.92 8.98 -7.19
C CYS A 390 15.06 10.25 -7.10
N GLY A 391 13.75 10.12 -6.92
CA GLY A 391 12.82 11.24 -6.92
C GLY A 391 12.48 11.76 -8.34
N PHE A 392 12.69 10.95 -9.39
CA PHE A 392 12.31 11.28 -10.78
C PHE A 392 10.81 11.03 -11.01
N VAL A 393 10.00 11.87 -10.41
CA VAL A 393 8.54 11.69 -10.35
C VAL A 393 7.84 11.83 -11.70
N GLU A 394 8.38 12.65 -12.61
CA GLU A 394 7.86 12.82 -13.96
C GLU A 394 7.90 11.50 -14.75
N LEU A 395 8.99 10.75 -14.59
CA LEU A 395 9.12 9.43 -15.21
C LEU A 395 8.14 8.42 -14.58
N GLY A 396 7.94 8.49 -13.26
CA GLY A 396 6.95 7.66 -12.55
C GLY A 396 5.52 7.93 -13.02
N PHE A 397 5.17 9.19 -13.31
CA PHE A 397 3.89 9.57 -13.89
C PHE A 397 3.70 8.98 -15.30
N ILE A 398 4.70 9.15 -16.17
CA ILE A 398 4.67 8.61 -17.55
C ILE A 398 4.52 7.08 -17.51
N LEU A 399 5.27 6.39 -16.66
CA LEU A 399 5.16 4.93 -16.50
C LEU A 399 3.76 4.51 -16.04
N GLY A 400 3.12 5.28 -15.14
CA GLY A 400 1.76 5.00 -14.70
C GLY A 400 0.71 5.19 -15.79
N LEU A 401 0.89 6.19 -16.62
CA LEU A 401 0.03 6.46 -17.78
C LEU A 401 0.18 5.34 -18.84
N LEU A 402 1.41 4.92 -19.11
CA LEU A 402 1.69 3.82 -20.02
C LEU A 402 1.10 2.50 -19.51
N ASP A 403 1.32 2.14 -18.24
CA ASP A 403 0.79 0.91 -17.66
C ASP A 403 -0.73 0.93 -17.54
N GLY A 404 -1.31 1.97 -16.94
CA GLY A 404 -2.75 2.03 -16.66
C GLY A 404 -3.61 2.24 -17.91
N ILE A 405 -3.23 3.13 -18.81
CA ILE A 405 -4.02 3.49 -19.99
C ILE A 405 -3.58 2.72 -21.21
N LEU A 406 -2.32 2.87 -21.62
CA LEU A 406 -1.87 2.27 -22.88
C LEU A 406 -1.88 0.73 -22.80
N CYS A 407 -1.24 0.15 -21.80
CA CYS A 407 -1.13 -1.29 -21.71
C CYS A 407 -2.48 -1.95 -21.33
N LYS A 408 -3.17 -1.46 -20.31
CA LYS A 408 -4.39 -2.12 -19.84
C LYS A 408 -5.62 -1.79 -20.65
N ILE A 409 -5.81 -0.53 -21.10
CA ILE A 409 -7.00 -0.14 -21.86
C ILE A 409 -6.80 -0.36 -23.36
N CYS A 410 -5.78 0.27 -23.97
CA CYS A 410 -5.63 0.23 -25.42
C CYS A 410 -5.32 -1.18 -25.95
N PHE A 411 -4.40 -1.93 -25.28
CA PHE A 411 -4.15 -3.32 -25.71
C PHE A 411 -5.33 -4.24 -25.45
N SER A 412 -6.07 -4.09 -24.35
CA SER A 412 -7.27 -4.91 -24.13
C SER A 412 -8.31 -4.66 -25.24
N MET A 413 -8.51 -3.41 -25.69
CA MET A 413 -9.41 -3.10 -26.80
C MET A 413 -8.97 -3.76 -28.12
N LEU A 414 -7.64 -3.84 -28.37
CA LEU A 414 -7.11 -4.46 -29.59
C LEU A 414 -7.30 -5.97 -29.63
N PHE A 415 -7.24 -6.64 -28.49
CA PHE A 415 -7.35 -8.10 -28.40
C PHE A 415 -8.77 -8.59 -28.12
N MET A 416 -9.72 -7.70 -27.88
CA MET A 416 -11.13 -8.04 -27.63
C MET A 416 -12.00 -7.94 -28.90
N ASN A 417 -11.48 -7.38 -30.00
CA ASN A 417 -12.06 -7.38 -31.33
C ASN A 417 -11.44 -8.50 -32.16
#